data_a77bcaff067acf979587495006cbdbfd
#
_entry.id   a77bcaff067acf979587495006cbdbfd
#
_cell.length_a   1.000
_cell.length_b   1.000
_cell.length_c   1.000
_cell.angle_alpha   90.00
_cell.angle_beta   90.00
_cell.angle_gamma   90.00
#
_symmetry.space_group_name_H-M   'P 1'
#
loop_
_entity.id
_entity.type
_entity.pdbx_description
1 polymer ?
#
loop_
_entity_poly.entity_id
_entity_poly.type
_entity_poly.pdbx_seq_one_letter_code
_entity_poly.pdbx_strand_id
1 'polypeptide(L)'
;MKIAHDSTNYIIKYNDAIQSGKIVACGKVKKIYKQLAKDCKRKKGFHFDIDRASRVIYFVETFCRQSKGDMGKPIKLELFQKAALQAIFGFVDDEGRRKYNEVLWIMARKNGKSCLLSAIGLYMMLGDKEGGAEVDCVASKKDQAKIVFDEARNMVSQSPYLTKYIKKRRTDMYSPVNFGVFQPLSSDSNTLDGLNPHCGIIDELHSIKDRNIYDVVKQGMSARKQPLLFQITTSGMNRETIYDAQYEYAEKVLNGDIPDEHFLPLIYELDSSNEWTDPDKWVKANHVLDLKGCFVV
;
A
#
# COMPACT_ATOMS: atom_id res chain seq x y z
N MET A 1 1.91 18.48 -21.60
CA MET A 1 1.04 17.44 -22.17
C MET A 1 0.10 17.01 -21.05
N LYS A 2 -1.22 17.34 -21.14
CA LYS A 2 -2.21 16.81 -20.20
C LYS A 2 -2.36 15.33 -20.53
N ILE A 3 -1.89 14.47 -19.63
CA ILE A 3 -2.12 13.03 -19.73
C ILE A 3 -3.62 12.85 -19.47
N ALA A 4 -4.35 12.26 -20.40
CA ALA A 4 -5.74 11.89 -20.17
C ALA A 4 -5.74 10.79 -19.09
N HIS A 5 -5.98 11.17 -17.85
CA HIS A 5 -6.17 10.22 -16.77
C HIS A 5 -7.56 9.61 -16.87
N ASP A 6 -7.65 8.33 -16.57
CA ASP A 6 -8.93 7.68 -16.33
C ASP A 6 -9.63 8.39 -15.15
N SER A 7 -10.75 9.03 -15.44
CA SER A 7 -11.55 9.79 -14.47
C SER A 7 -12.49 8.90 -13.63
N THR A 8 -12.34 7.57 -13.74
CA THR A 8 -13.18 6.63 -13.01
C THR A 8 -12.89 6.71 -11.50
N ASN A 9 -13.93 6.94 -10.70
CA ASN A 9 -13.84 6.80 -9.26
C ASN A 9 -13.97 5.32 -8.88
N TYR A 10 -12.84 4.66 -8.67
CA TYR A 10 -12.79 3.24 -8.33
C TYR A 10 -13.26 2.95 -6.91
N ILE A 11 -13.20 3.91 -5.99
CA ILE A 11 -13.75 3.77 -4.63
C ILE A 11 -15.26 3.56 -4.72
N ILE A 12 -15.95 4.44 -5.45
CA ILE A 12 -17.41 4.34 -5.63
C ILE A 12 -17.75 3.05 -6.40
N LYS A 13 -17.03 2.77 -7.49
CA LYS A 13 -17.27 1.56 -8.30
C LYS A 13 -17.10 0.27 -7.48
N TYR A 14 -16.08 0.20 -6.63
CA TYR A 14 -15.84 -0.96 -5.77
C TYR A 14 -16.89 -1.06 -4.67
N ASN A 15 -17.24 0.06 -4.01
CA ASN A 15 -18.31 0.09 -3.03
C ASN A 15 -19.64 -0.38 -3.62
N ASP A 16 -20.03 0.11 -4.79
CA ASP A 16 -21.30 -0.26 -5.43
C ASP A 16 -21.34 -1.74 -5.82
N ALA A 17 -20.20 -2.30 -6.28
CA ALA A 17 -20.09 -3.72 -6.54
C ALA A 17 -20.23 -4.57 -5.27
N ILE A 18 -19.70 -4.10 -4.14
CA ILE A 18 -19.89 -4.73 -2.83
C ILE A 18 -21.35 -4.62 -2.36
N GLN A 19 -21.95 -3.43 -2.43
CA GLN A 19 -23.31 -3.20 -1.95
C GLN A 19 -24.35 -3.96 -2.77
N SER A 20 -24.12 -4.15 -4.07
CA SER A 20 -24.98 -4.95 -4.95
C SER A 20 -24.79 -6.46 -4.82
N GLY A 21 -23.81 -6.91 -4.00
CA GLY A 21 -23.46 -8.33 -3.86
C GLY A 21 -22.66 -8.92 -5.03
N LYS A 22 -22.27 -8.10 -6.01
CA LYS A 22 -21.45 -8.54 -7.14
C LYS A 22 -20.03 -8.93 -6.70
N ILE A 23 -19.54 -8.30 -5.63
CA ILE A 23 -18.27 -8.65 -4.97
C ILE A 23 -18.57 -9.05 -3.54
N VAL A 24 -18.14 -10.23 -3.15
CA VAL A 24 -18.23 -10.72 -1.78
C VAL A 24 -17.07 -10.11 -0.98
N ALA A 25 -17.40 -9.41 0.11
CA ALA A 25 -16.43 -8.76 0.98
C ALA A 25 -16.80 -8.94 2.46
N CYS A 26 -15.81 -8.93 3.34
CA CYS A 26 -16.05 -8.97 4.79
C CYS A 26 -16.66 -7.67 5.32
N GLY A 27 -17.19 -7.72 6.54
CA GLY A 27 -17.83 -6.57 7.20
C GLY A 27 -16.93 -5.36 7.32
N LYS A 28 -15.63 -5.55 7.59
CA LYS A 28 -14.65 -4.45 7.71
C LYS A 28 -14.43 -3.75 6.37
N VAL A 29 -14.27 -4.50 5.29
CA VAL A 29 -14.16 -3.94 3.93
C VAL A 29 -15.43 -3.20 3.52
N LYS A 30 -16.62 -3.79 3.77
CA LYS A 30 -17.91 -3.12 3.53
C LYS A 30 -18.00 -1.79 4.27
N LYS A 31 -17.59 -1.76 5.53
CA LYS A 31 -17.64 -0.57 6.39
C LYS A 31 -16.73 0.54 5.90
N ILE A 32 -15.44 0.23 5.65
CA ILE A 32 -14.47 1.25 5.22
C ILE A 32 -14.83 1.82 3.84
N TYR A 33 -15.18 0.99 2.84
CA TYR A 33 -15.49 1.48 1.50
C TYR A 33 -16.81 2.24 1.44
N LYS A 34 -17.80 1.91 2.28
CA LYS A 34 -19.01 2.72 2.46
C LYS A 34 -18.69 4.11 3.00
N GLN A 35 -17.76 4.20 3.97
CA GLN A 35 -17.29 5.48 4.51
C GLN A 35 -16.49 6.27 3.46
N LEU A 36 -15.53 5.65 2.79
CA LEU A 36 -14.73 6.28 1.73
C LEU A 36 -15.59 6.81 0.58
N ALA A 37 -16.60 6.04 0.13
CA ALA A 37 -17.54 6.47 -0.90
C ALA A 37 -18.38 7.70 -0.47
N LYS A 38 -18.71 7.80 0.82
CA LYS A 38 -19.35 8.98 1.42
C LYS A 38 -18.40 10.17 1.45
N ASP A 39 -17.14 9.92 1.83
CA ASP A 39 -16.11 10.96 1.92
C ASP A 39 -15.70 11.52 0.55
N CYS A 40 -15.81 10.74 -0.53
CA CYS A 40 -15.63 11.24 -1.91
C CYS A 40 -16.59 12.39 -2.27
N LYS A 41 -17.68 12.57 -1.54
CA LYS A 41 -18.67 13.64 -1.77
C LYS A 41 -18.42 14.89 -0.92
N ARG A 42 -17.46 14.85 0.00
CA ARG A 42 -17.12 15.99 0.86
C ARG A 42 -16.42 17.08 0.05
N LYS A 43 -16.77 18.35 0.37
CA LYS A 43 -16.21 19.55 -0.27
C LYS A 43 -15.42 20.45 0.70
N LYS A 44 -15.40 20.13 1.98
CA LYS A 44 -14.71 20.90 3.02
C LYS A 44 -13.75 19.99 3.78
N GLY A 45 -12.62 20.53 4.16
CA GLY A 45 -11.52 19.78 4.76
C GLY A 45 -10.88 18.86 3.72
N PHE A 46 -10.57 17.62 4.11
CA PHE A 46 -10.05 16.66 3.15
C PHE A 46 -11.11 16.30 2.11
N HIS A 47 -10.79 16.57 0.86
CA HIS A 47 -11.65 16.30 -0.31
C HIS A 47 -10.99 15.31 -1.27
N PHE A 48 -11.78 14.69 -2.12
CA PHE A 48 -11.30 13.71 -3.09
C PHE A 48 -10.89 14.40 -4.40
N ASP A 49 -9.60 14.29 -4.73
CA ASP A 49 -9.00 14.76 -5.99
C ASP A 49 -8.77 13.59 -6.92
N ILE A 50 -9.58 13.49 -7.98
CA ILE A 50 -9.52 12.39 -8.93
C ILE A 50 -8.22 12.35 -9.74
N ASP A 51 -7.63 13.49 -10.04
CA ASP A 51 -6.37 13.55 -10.80
C ASP A 51 -5.21 13.01 -9.97
N ARG A 52 -5.18 13.32 -8.68
CA ARG A 52 -4.20 12.74 -7.75
C ARG A 52 -4.45 11.25 -7.54
N ALA A 53 -5.69 10.87 -7.33
CA ALA A 53 -6.11 9.48 -7.16
C ALA A 53 -5.74 8.60 -8.36
N SER A 54 -5.90 9.13 -9.57
CA SER A 54 -5.63 8.38 -10.80
C SER A 54 -4.14 8.37 -11.19
N ARG A 55 -3.34 9.30 -10.67
CA ARG A 55 -1.91 9.42 -11.01
C ARG A 55 -1.11 8.19 -10.62
N VAL A 56 -1.33 7.63 -9.43
CA VAL A 56 -0.63 6.44 -8.98
C VAL A 56 -1.01 5.22 -9.81
N ILE A 57 -2.29 5.05 -10.17
CA ILE A 57 -2.78 3.98 -11.04
C ILE A 57 -2.12 4.08 -12.40
N TYR A 58 -2.13 5.28 -12.99
CA TYR A 58 -1.47 5.54 -14.28
C TYR A 58 0.03 5.22 -14.22
N PHE A 59 0.72 5.64 -13.13
CA PHE A 59 2.15 5.34 -12.96
C PHE A 59 2.40 3.84 -12.95
N VAL A 60 1.64 3.10 -12.16
CA VAL A 60 1.80 1.65 -12.02
C VAL A 60 1.52 0.94 -13.34
N GLU A 61 0.38 1.20 -13.98
CA GLU A 61 -0.03 0.50 -15.19
C GLU A 61 0.80 0.90 -16.44
N THR A 62 1.34 2.12 -16.45
CA THR A 62 2.14 2.61 -17.58
C THR A 62 3.63 2.27 -17.45
N PHE A 63 4.22 2.47 -16.28
CA PHE A 63 5.66 2.43 -16.10
C PHE A 63 6.17 1.16 -15.43
N CYS A 64 5.37 0.54 -14.55
CA CYS A 64 5.78 -0.68 -13.87
C CYS A 64 5.56 -1.92 -14.74
N ARG A 65 6.47 -2.87 -14.64
CA ARG A 65 6.47 -4.11 -15.43
C ARG A 65 6.54 -5.32 -14.52
N GLN A 66 5.88 -6.38 -14.93
CA GLN A 66 5.95 -7.65 -14.23
C GLN A 66 7.39 -8.18 -14.26
N SER A 67 7.88 -8.59 -13.10
CA SER A 67 9.22 -9.18 -12.95
C SER A 67 9.20 -10.71 -12.96
N LYS A 68 8.02 -11.31 -12.76
CA LYS A 68 7.78 -12.75 -12.71
C LYS A 68 6.56 -13.11 -13.57
N GLY A 69 6.46 -14.35 -13.97
CA GLY A 69 5.39 -14.82 -14.85
C GLY A 69 5.49 -14.18 -16.23
N ASP A 70 4.58 -13.31 -16.56
CA ASP A 70 4.57 -12.53 -17.82
C ASP A 70 5.59 -11.38 -17.80
N MET A 71 6.86 -11.72 -17.62
CA MET A 71 7.96 -10.77 -17.46
C MET A 71 7.99 -9.71 -18.56
N GLY A 72 8.13 -8.44 -18.15
CA GLY A 72 8.16 -7.29 -19.07
C GLY A 72 6.79 -6.75 -19.49
N LYS A 73 5.69 -7.49 -19.26
CA LYS A 73 4.34 -6.97 -19.53
C LYS A 73 3.96 -5.88 -18.53
N PRO A 74 3.12 -4.91 -18.91
CA PRO A 74 2.56 -3.93 -17.99
C PRO A 74 1.82 -4.61 -16.82
N ILE A 75 1.92 -4.03 -15.62
CA ILE A 75 1.08 -4.43 -14.49
C ILE A 75 -0.34 -3.97 -14.78
N LYS A 76 -1.30 -4.86 -14.57
CA LYS A 76 -2.73 -4.52 -14.56
C LYS A 76 -3.24 -4.62 -13.13
N LEU A 77 -3.81 -3.54 -12.63
CA LEU A 77 -4.36 -3.49 -11.29
C LEU A 77 -5.81 -3.97 -11.27
N GLU A 78 -6.12 -4.78 -10.29
CA GLU A 78 -7.48 -5.23 -10.03
C GLU A 78 -8.33 -4.12 -9.40
N LEU A 79 -9.66 -4.24 -9.47
CA LEU A 79 -10.59 -3.21 -8.99
C LEU A 79 -10.34 -2.83 -7.53
N PHE A 80 -10.14 -3.81 -6.64
CA PHE A 80 -9.88 -3.55 -5.22
C PHE A 80 -8.54 -2.84 -5.00
N GLN A 81 -7.51 -3.15 -5.81
CA GLN A 81 -6.21 -2.49 -5.76
C GLN A 81 -6.33 -1.02 -6.23
N LYS A 82 -7.06 -0.78 -7.33
CA LYS A 82 -7.33 0.57 -7.83
C LYS A 82 -8.09 1.40 -6.80
N ALA A 83 -9.12 0.81 -6.18
CA ALA A 83 -9.90 1.47 -5.14
C ALA A 83 -9.05 1.81 -3.91
N ALA A 84 -8.17 0.90 -3.48
CA ALA A 84 -7.25 1.13 -2.37
C ALA A 84 -6.23 2.24 -2.68
N LEU A 85 -5.62 2.21 -3.88
CA LEU A 85 -4.69 3.26 -4.30
C LEU A 85 -5.37 4.63 -4.37
N GLN A 86 -6.58 4.70 -4.90
CA GLN A 86 -7.35 5.95 -4.91
C GLN A 86 -7.70 6.43 -3.50
N ALA A 87 -8.01 5.52 -2.57
CA ALA A 87 -8.24 5.88 -1.18
C ALA A 87 -6.99 6.47 -0.52
N ILE A 88 -5.82 5.86 -0.74
CA ILE A 88 -4.56 6.29 -0.15
C ILE A 88 -4.12 7.66 -0.70
N PHE A 89 -4.20 7.87 -2.01
CA PHE A 89 -3.59 9.01 -2.68
C PHE A 89 -4.55 10.11 -3.12
N GLY A 90 -5.86 9.85 -3.10
CA GLY A 90 -6.85 10.76 -3.66
C GLY A 90 -7.47 11.74 -2.66
N PHE A 91 -7.43 11.47 -1.36
CA PHE A 91 -7.92 12.42 -0.37
C PHE A 91 -6.83 13.40 0.04
N VAL A 92 -7.08 14.68 -0.17
CA VAL A 92 -6.11 15.76 0.07
C VAL A 92 -6.76 16.96 0.76
N ASP A 93 -5.94 17.75 1.44
CA ASP A 93 -6.33 19.06 1.97
C ASP A 93 -6.25 20.17 0.88
N ASP A 94 -6.55 21.38 1.26
CA ASP A 94 -6.54 22.54 0.34
C ASP A 94 -5.14 22.90 -0.19
N GLU A 95 -4.05 22.46 0.49
CA GLU A 95 -2.66 22.58 0.02
C GLU A 95 -2.25 21.36 -0.85
N GLY A 96 -3.14 20.43 -1.03
CA GLY A 96 -2.92 19.20 -1.79
C GLY A 96 -2.08 18.17 -1.05
N ARG A 97 -1.97 18.22 0.27
CA ARG A 97 -1.28 17.21 1.07
C ARG A 97 -2.20 16.01 1.30
N ARG A 98 -1.63 14.83 1.28
CA ARG A 98 -2.33 13.56 1.48
C ARG A 98 -2.95 13.47 2.87
N LYS A 99 -4.21 13.01 2.92
CA LYS A 99 -4.94 12.75 4.16
C LYS A 99 -4.32 11.60 4.96
N TYR A 100 -4.12 10.46 4.29
CA TYR A 100 -3.66 9.24 4.94
C TYR A 100 -2.13 9.15 4.95
N ASN A 101 -1.56 9.28 6.14
CA ASN A 101 -0.12 9.18 6.37
C ASN A 101 0.29 7.78 6.82
N GLU A 102 -0.67 6.98 7.25
CA GLU A 102 -0.46 5.61 7.70
C GLU A 102 -1.54 4.69 7.13
N VAL A 103 -1.10 3.55 6.60
CA VAL A 103 -1.96 2.52 6.03
C VAL A 103 -1.62 1.19 6.66
N LEU A 104 -2.61 0.49 7.20
CA LEU A 104 -2.52 -0.91 7.56
C LEU A 104 -3.33 -1.73 6.56
N TRP A 105 -2.65 -2.56 5.76
CA TRP A 105 -3.31 -3.42 4.79
C TRP A 105 -3.12 -4.90 5.13
N ILE A 106 -4.18 -5.53 5.61
CA ILE A 106 -4.21 -6.96 5.94
C ILE A 106 -4.93 -7.71 4.83
N MET A 107 -4.27 -8.70 4.24
CA MET A 107 -4.86 -9.56 3.21
C MET A 107 -4.16 -10.93 3.16
N ALA A 108 -4.81 -11.92 2.62
CA ALA A 108 -4.24 -13.26 2.46
C ALA A 108 -2.98 -13.28 1.55
N ARG A 109 -2.25 -14.38 1.61
CA ARG A 109 -1.11 -14.63 0.70
C ARG A 109 -1.57 -14.70 -0.76
N LYS A 110 -0.65 -14.49 -1.71
CA LYS A 110 -0.88 -14.60 -3.17
C LYS A 110 -1.81 -13.54 -3.79
N ASN A 111 -2.09 -12.44 -3.08
CA ASN A 111 -2.83 -11.28 -3.60
C ASN A 111 -1.93 -10.20 -4.24
N GLY A 112 -0.69 -10.52 -4.59
CA GLY A 112 0.21 -9.58 -5.29
C GLY A 112 0.82 -8.51 -4.39
N LYS A 113 0.87 -8.72 -3.05
CA LYS A 113 1.37 -7.74 -2.06
C LYS A 113 2.72 -7.14 -2.44
N SER A 114 3.75 -7.97 -2.59
CA SER A 114 5.12 -7.49 -2.84
C SER A 114 5.24 -6.72 -4.16
N CYS A 115 4.55 -7.17 -5.22
CA CYS A 115 4.50 -6.45 -6.50
C CYS A 115 3.86 -5.06 -6.34
N LEU A 116 2.73 -4.98 -5.63
CA LEU A 116 2.03 -3.72 -5.37
C LEU A 116 2.87 -2.76 -4.51
N LEU A 117 3.49 -3.27 -3.43
CA LEU A 117 4.39 -2.48 -2.57
C LEU A 117 5.58 -1.92 -3.35
N SER A 118 6.18 -2.74 -4.19
CA SER A 118 7.29 -2.33 -5.04
C SER A 118 6.90 -1.20 -5.99
N ALA A 119 5.72 -1.31 -6.60
CA ALA A 119 5.18 -0.27 -7.48
C ALA A 119 4.84 1.02 -6.73
N ILE A 120 4.26 0.92 -5.51
CA ILE A 120 4.01 2.06 -4.62
C ILE A 120 5.31 2.73 -4.22
N GLY A 121 6.33 1.96 -3.81
CA GLY A 121 7.65 2.49 -3.45
C GLY A 121 8.30 3.27 -4.61
N LEU A 122 8.23 2.74 -5.84
CA LEU A 122 8.70 3.44 -7.03
C LEU A 122 7.90 4.72 -7.33
N TYR A 123 6.58 4.70 -7.10
CA TYR A 123 5.75 5.89 -7.21
C TYR A 123 6.12 6.94 -6.16
N MET A 124 6.29 6.56 -4.90
CA MET A 124 6.70 7.45 -3.80
C MET A 124 8.08 8.05 -4.05
N MET A 125 9.01 7.28 -4.65
CA MET A 125 10.34 7.75 -5.02
C MET A 125 10.32 8.78 -6.15
N LEU A 126 9.43 8.62 -7.18
CA LEU A 126 9.47 9.44 -8.39
C LEU A 126 8.20 10.24 -8.66
N GLY A 127 7.04 9.62 -8.45
CA GLY A 127 5.73 10.11 -8.91
C GLY A 127 5.05 11.07 -7.94
N ASP A 128 5.38 10.98 -6.66
CA ASP A 128 4.76 11.77 -5.59
C ASP A 128 5.30 13.21 -5.49
N LYS A 129 6.32 13.52 -6.31
CA LYS A 129 6.92 14.87 -6.46
C LYS A 129 7.67 15.38 -5.22
N GLU A 130 8.12 14.51 -4.36
CA GLU A 130 8.97 14.86 -3.22
C GLU A 130 10.43 14.98 -3.65
N GLY A 131 11.10 16.07 -3.27
CA GLY A 131 12.55 16.22 -3.43
C GLY A 131 13.31 15.42 -2.38
N GLY A 132 14.33 14.66 -2.80
CA GLY A 132 15.07 13.81 -1.88
C GLY A 132 14.19 12.76 -1.22
N ALA A 133 13.22 12.18 -1.97
CA ALA A 133 12.32 11.16 -1.44
C ALA A 133 13.11 9.94 -0.99
N GLU A 134 13.06 9.62 0.30
CA GLU A 134 13.64 8.43 0.90
C GLU A 134 12.55 7.38 1.06
N VAL A 135 12.72 6.22 0.42
CA VAL A 135 11.79 5.09 0.46
C VAL A 135 12.50 3.91 1.08
N ASP A 136 12.06 3.51 2.26
CA ASP A 136 12.69 2.48 3.07
C ASP A 136 11.80 1.25 3.18
N CYS A 137 12.30 0.10 2.69
CA CYS A 137 11.71 -1.19 3.01
C CYS A 137 12.33 -1.70 4.30
N VAL A 138 11.51 -1.86 5.31
CA VAL A 138 11.98 -2.23 6.66
C VAL A 138 11.38 -3.58 7.05
N ALA A 139 12.22 -4.47 7.58
CA ALA A 139 11.82 -5.75 8.14
C ALA A 139 12.75 -6.18 9.27
N SER A 140 12.35 -7.19 10.04
CA SER A 140 13.16 -7.76 11.11
C SER A 140 14.50 -8.31 10.61
N LYS A 141 14.52 -8.85 9.38
CA LYS A 141 15.74 -9.37 8.74
C LYS A 141 15.97 -8.68 7.40
N LYS A 142 17.25 -8.41 7.08
CA LYS A 142 17.63 -7.74 5.83
C LYS A 142 17.15 -8.47 4.58
N ASP A 143 17.16 -9.80 4.58
CA ASP A 143 16.69 -10.58 3.43
C ASP A 143 15.19 -10.45 3.19
N GLN A 144 14.43 -10.22 4.26
CA GLN A 144 13.00 -9.93 4.17
C GLN A 144 12.73 -8.53 3.60
N ALA A 145 13.46 -7.51 4.08
CA ALA A 145 13.39 -6.15 3.54
C ALA A 145 13.75 -6.10 2.03
N LYS A 146 14.68 -6.95 1.60
CA LYS A 146 15.08 -7.08 0.20
C LYS A 146 13.98 -7.63 -0.71
N ILE A 147 13.00 -8.37 -0.23
CA ILE A 147 11.97 -8.98 -1.10
C ILE A 147 11.24 -7.90 -1.91
N VAL A 148 10.76 -6.86 -1.24
CA VAL A 148 10.08 -5.73 -1.90
C VAL A 148 11.06 -4.90 -2.72
N PHE A 149 12.24 -4.66 -2.19
CA PHE A 149 13.29 -3.89 -2.88
C PHE A 149 13.76 -4.58 -4.16
N ASP A 150 14.08 -5.87 -4.12
CA ASP A 150 14.54 -6.63 -5.29
C ASP A 150 13.44 -6.78 -6.34
N GLU A 151 12.18 -6.92 -5.91
CA GLU A 151 11.03 -6.89 -6.82
C GLU A 151 10.94 -5.53 -7.54
N ALA A 152 11.09 -4.40 -6.80
CA ALA A 152 11.12 -3.06 -7.38
C ALA A 152 12.31 -2.89 -8.34
N ARG A 153 13.48 -3.39 -7.97
CA ARG A 153 14.69 -3.37 -8.80
C ARG A 153 14.54 -4.15 -10.10
N ASN A 154 13.91 -5.31 -10.02
CA ASN A 154 13.58 -6.12 -11.20
C ASN A 154 12.54 -5.43 -12.08
N MET A 155 11.51 -4.84 -11.47
CA MET A 155 10.50 -4.04 -12.16
C MET A 155 11.11 -2.86 -12.93
N VAL A 156 12.05 -2.14 -12.33
CA VAL A 156 12.84 -1.09 -13.00
C VAL A 156 13.61 -1.68 -14.18
N SER A 157 14.24 -2.85 -14.01
CA SER A 157 15.04 -3.50 -15.07
C SER A 157 14.20 -3.86 -16.30
N GLN A 158 12.93 -4.17 -16.11
CA GLN A 158 12.00 -4.51 -17.19
C GLN A 158 11.31 -3.28 -17.82
N SER A 159 11.45 -2.10 -17.21
CA SER A 159 10.77 -0.90 -17.68
C SER A 159 11.68 -0.03 -18.55
N PRO A 160 11.36 0.16 -19.84
CA PRO A 160 12.13 1.03 -20.74
C PRO A 160 12.04 2.51 -20.34
N TYR A 161 11.10 2.84 -19.47
CA TYR A 161 10.89 4.20 -18.98
C TYR A 161 11.65 4.42 -17.65
N LEU A 162 11.44 3.56 -16.65
CA LEU A 162 12.03 3.74 -15.32
C LEU A 162 13.56 3.64 -15.32
N THR A 163 14.15 2.83 -16.20
CA THR A 163 15.61 2.74 -16.38
C THR A 163 16.26 4.07 -16.75
N LYS A 164 15.51 5.00 -17.34
CA LYS A 164 16.02 6.34 -17.70
C LYS A 164 16.15 7.27 -16.48
N TYR A 165 15.37 7.03 -15.45
CA TYR A 165 15.24 7.91 -14.28
C TYR A 165 15.81 7.30 -13.00
N ILE A 166 16.04 5.97 -12.95
CA ILE A 166 16.50 5.25 -11.77
C ILE A 166 17.80 4.54 -12.07
N LYS A 167 18.84 4.86 -11.30
CA LYS A 167 20.14 4.17 -11.30
C LYS A 167 20.13 3.10 -10.22
N LYS A 168 20.40 1.86 -10.59
CA LYS A 168 20.56 0.74 -9.66
C LYS A 168 22.00 0.75 -9.12
N ARG A 169 22.16 0.94 -7.82
CA ARG A 169 23.45 0.81 -7.12
C ARG A 169 23.51 -0.53 -6.39
N ARG A 170 24.62 -0.81 -5.73
CA ARG A 170 24.83 -2.11 -5.07
C ARG A 170 23.82 -2.34 -3.93
N THR A 171 23.52 -1.32 -3.15
CA THR A 171 22.74 -1.40 -1.92
C THR A 171 21.35 -0.74 -2.03
N ASP A 172 21.16 0.11 -3.03
CA ASP A 172 19.98 0.93 -3.20
C ASP A 172 19.65 1.23 -4.66
N MET A 173 18.57 1.92 -4.90
CA MET A 173 18.26 2.61 -6.16
C MET A 173 18.23 4.12 -5.91
N TYR A 174 18.74 4.88 -6.88
CA TYR A 174 18.89 6.33 -6.80
C TYR A 174 18.31 7.01 -8.04
N SER A 175 17.56 8.08 -7.84
CA SER A 175 17.11 8.94 -8.93
C SER A 175 17.87 10.27 -8.97
N PRO A 176 18.60 10.56 -10.06
CA PRO A 176 19.28 11.85 -10.20
C PRO A 176 18.32 13.02 -10.45
N VAL A 177 17.06 12.76 -10.77
CA VAL A 177 16.09 13.80 -11.13
C VAL A 177 15.59 14.56 -9.91
N ASN A 178 15.35 13.84 -8.80
CA ASN A 178 14.85 14.41 -7.55
C ASN A 178 15.68 14.03 -6.33
N PHE A 179 16.84 13.40 -6.55
CA PHE A 179 17.73 12.87 -5.50
C PHE A 179 17.08 11.81 -4.61
N GLY A 180 16.02 11.17 -5.10
CA GLY A 180 15.32 10.12 -4.36
C GLY A 180 16.15 8.85 -4.21
N VAL A 181 15.95 8.15 -3.09
CA VAL A 181 16.60 6.87 -2.76
C VAL A 181 15.54 5.83 -2.41
N PHE A 182 15.75 4.59 -2.83
CA PHE A 182 14.95 3.46 -2.42
C PHE A 182 15.88 2.35 -1.93
N GLN A 183 15.73 1.92 -0.68
CA GLN A 183 16.67 1.03 -0.02
C GLN A 183 16.02 0.02 0.93
N PRO A 184 16.61 -1.17 1.13
CA PRO A 184 16.19 -2.13 2.13
C PRO A 184 16.99 -1.91 3.43
N LEU A 185 16.28 -1.81 4.56
CA LEU A 185 16.86 -1.65 5.89
C LEU A 185 16.47 -2.83 6.80
N SER A 186 17.29 -3.15 7.77
CA SER A 186 17.02 -4.15 8.80
C SER A 186 17.08 -3.52 10.19
N SER A 187 16.34 -4.11 11.14
CA SER A 187 16.34 -3.69 12.55
C SER A 187 17.71 -3.78 13.22
N ASP A 188 18.56 -4.70 12.75
CA ASP A 188 19.89 -4.92 13.31
C ASP A 188 20.91 -3.85 12.87
N SER A 189 20.49 -2.91 12.01
CA SER A 189 21.39 -1.87 11.53
C SER A 189 21.32 -0.65 12.46
N ASN A 190 22.46 -0.23 13.01
CA ASN A 190 22.63 1.07 13.68
C ASN A 190 22.32 2.27 12.74
N THR A 191 21.76 1.99 11.57
CA THR A 191 21.42 2.95 10.50
C THR A 191 19.99 3.45 10.60
N LEU A 192 19.21 3.00 11.58
CA LEU A 192 17.83 3.51 11.77
C LEU A 192 17.80 4.90 12.40
N ASP A 193 18.88 5.30 13.11
CA ASP A 193 19.02 6.65 13.64
C ASP A 193 19.31 7.64 12.50
N GLY A 194 18.54 8.71 12.40
CA GLY A 194 18.71 9.75 11.39
C GLY A 194 17.98 9.51 10.07
N LEU A 195 17.12 8.50 9.96
CA LEU A 195 16.22 8.32 8.83
C LEU A 195 15.27 9.52 8.69
N ASN A 196 14.96 9.86 7.43
CA ASN A 196 13.96 10.86 7.08
C ASN A 196 13.05 10.33 5.95
N PRO A 197 12.32 9.23 6.19
CA PRO A 197 11.57 8.56 5.14
C PRO A 197 10.42 9.44 4.63
N HIS A 198 10.30 9.54 3.32
CA HIS A 198 9.07 9.95 2.67
C HIS A 198 8.08 8.79 2.58
N CYS A 199 8.59 7.58 2.46
CA CYS A 199 7.80 6.36 2.51
C CYS A 199 8.51 5.26 3.30
N GLY A 200 7.90 4.81 4.39
CA GLY A 200 8.31 3.62 5.12
C GLY A 200 7.43 2.44 4.72
N ILE A 201 8.01 1.36 4.23
CA ILE A 201 7.29 0.13 3.87
C ILE A 201 7.67 -0.95 4.87
N ILE A 202 6.70 -1.40 5.64
CA ILE A 202 6.85 -2.51 6.60
C ILE A 202 6.08 -3.71 6.04
N ASP A 203 6.82 -4.68 5.48
CA ASP A 203 6.24 -5.93 4.98
C ASP A 203 6.27 -7.01 6.07
N GLU A 204 5.24 -7.85 6.08
CA GLU A 204 5.03 -8.93 7.05
C GLU A 204 5.10 -8.43 8.51
N LEU A 205 4.30 -7.40 8.82
CA LEU A 205 4.22 -6.77 10.15
C LEU A 205 4.10 -7.79 11.29
N HIS A 206 3.39 -8.91 11.07
CA HIS A 206 3.24 -9.99 12.05
C HIS A 206 4.56 -10.67 12.45
N SER A 207 5.62 -10.52 11.65
CA SER A 207 6.94 -11.09 11.94
C SER A 207 7.82 -10.16 12.81
N ILE A 208 7.40 -8.92 13.00
CA ILE A 208 8.14 -7.91 13.75
C ILE A 208 7.81 -8.05 15.24
N LYS A 209 8.79 -8.48 16.03
CA LYS A 209 8.64 -8.66 17.49
C LYS A 209 8.88 -7.36 18.24
N ASP A 210 9.80 -6.53 17.77
CA ASP A 210 10.21 -5.29 18.43
C ASP A 210 9.47 -4.10 17.83
N ARG A 211 8.66 -3.44 18.65
CA ARG A 211 7.95 -2.22 18.28
C ARG A 211 8.88 -1.07 17.88
N ASN A 212 10.12 -1.09 18.35
CA ASN A 212 11.08 -0.02 18.10
C ASN A 212 11.28 0.28 16.60
N ILE A 213 11.25 -0.75 15.75
CA ILE A 213 11.37 -0.57 14.29
C ILE A 213 10.25 0.35 13.75
N TYR A 214 9.02 0.07 14.15
CA TYR A 214 7.87 0.88 13.76
C TYR A 214 7.99 2.31 14.28
N ASP A 215 8.32 2.46 15.56
CA ASP A 215 8.41 3.76 16.22
C ASP A 215 9.52 4.63 15.60
N VAL A 216 10.69 4.08 15.32
CA VAL A 216 11.81 4.80 14.70
C VAL A 216 11.47 5.25 13.28
N VAL A 217 10.89 4.38 12.45
CA VAL A 217 10.46 4.76 11.09
C VAL A 217 9.40 5.85 11.16
N LYS A 218 8.38 5.70 12.01
CA LYS A 218 7.29 6.68 12.16
C LYS A 218 7.81 8.04 12.67
N GLN A 219 8.70 8.05 13.65
CA GLN A 219 9.32 9.27 14.17
C GLN A 219 10.20 9.94 13.11
N GLY A 220 10.99 9.17 12.36
CA GLY A 220 11.84 9.69 11.28
C GLY A 220 11.04 10.41 10.19
N MET A 221 9.78 10.06 10.00
CA MET A 221 8.90 10.69 9.00
C MET A 221 8.37 12.07 9.41
N SER A 222 8.54 12.49 10.66
CA SER A 222 7.93 13.70 11.24
C SER A 222 8.32 15.01 10.53
N ALA A 223 9.48 15.06 9.87
CA ALA A 223 9.95 16.23 9.12
C ALA A 223 9.33 16.35 7.72
N ARG A 224 8.66 15.31 7.22
CA ARG A 224 8.05 15.30 5.89
C ARG A 224 6.64 15.89 5.91
N LYS A 225 6.27 16.61 4.85
CA LYS A 225 4.94 17.25 4.76
C LYS A 225 3.80 16.26 4.50
N GLN A 226 4.06 15.21 3.73
CA GLN A 226 3.07 14.18 3.37
C GLN A 226 3.69 12.77 3.31
N PRO A 227 4.25 12.28 4.43
CA PRO A 227 4.86 10.97 4.47
C PRO A 227 3.82 9.86 4.30
N LEU A 228 4.28 8.65 4.03
CA LEU A 228 3.42 7.47 3.99
C LEU A 228 4.09 6.29 4.69
N LEU A 229 3.56 5.89 5.85
CA LEU A 229 3.90 4.63 6.49
C LEU A 229 2.95 3.55 5.97
N PHE A 230 3.49 2.61 5.23
CA PHE A 230 2.72 1.53 4.61
C PHE A 230 3.03 0.21 5.31
N GLN A 231 2.09 -0.27 6.08
CA GLN A 231 2.16 -1.56 6.77
C GLN A 231 1.32 -2.58 6.02
N ILE A 232 1.93 -3.68 5.59
CA ILE A 232 1.20 -4.76 4.95
C ILE A 232 1.55 -6.10 5.60
N THR A 233 0.57 -6.96 5.73
CA THR A 233 0.76 -8.25 6.36
C THR A 233 -0.33 -9.24 5.99
N THR A 234 -0.02 -10.51 6.20
CA THR A 234 -1.06 -11.54 6.39
C THR A 234 -1.42 -11.62 7.88
N SER A 235 -2.55 -12.24 8.21
CA SER A 235 -2.84 -12.63 9.58
C SER A 235 -1.77 -13.63 10.05
N GLY A 236 -0.97 -13.23 11.05
CA GLY A 236 0.07 -14.07 11.62
C GLY A 236 -0.48 -15.07 12.65
N MET A 237 0.26 -16.17 12.86
CA MET A 237 0.00 -17.09 13.97
C MET A 237 0.64 -16.64 15.28
N ASN A 238 1.67 -15.80 15.21
CA ASN A 238 2.35 -15.26 16.39
C ASN A 238 1.46 -14.21 17.04
N ARG A 239 1.29 -14.33 18.36
CA ARG A 239 0.56 -13.38 19.20
C ARG A 239 1.54 -12.53 20.01
N GLU A 240 1.03 -11.47 20.64
CA GLU A 240 1.81 -10.53 21.46
C GLU A 240 2.89 -9.78 20.64
N THR A 241 2.57 -9.46 19.40
CA THR A 241 3.42 -8.69 18.52
C THR A 241 2.83 -7.31 18.24
N ILE A 242 3.58 -6.44 17.59
CA ILE A 242 3.07 -5.14 17.12
C ILE A 242 1.82 -5.30 16.22
N TYR A 243 1.70 -6.43 15.53
CA TYR A 243 0.52 -6.75 14.70
C TYR A 243 -0.77 -6.71 15.52
N ASP A 244 -0.80 -7.34 16.69
CA ASP A 244 -2.02 -7.39 17.51
C ASP A 244 -2.44 -5.99 17.97
N ALA A 245 -1.47 -5.15 18.38
CA ALA A 245 -1.74 -3.78 18.78
C ALA A 245 -2.25 -2.92 17.61
N GLN A 246 -1.64 -3.06 16.42
CA GLN A 246 -2.07 -2.34 15.22
C GLN A 246 -3.44 -2.82 14.71
N TYR A 247 -3.71 -4.11 14.81
CA TYR A 247 -5.00 -4.68 14.45
C TYR A 247 -6.11 -4.18 15.38
N GLU A 248 -5.91 -4.22 16.70
CA GLU A 248 -6.86 -3.67 17.67
C GLU A 248 -7.11 -2.18 17.47
N TYR A 249 -6.03 -1.42 17.21
CA TYR A 249 -6.13 0.00 16.88
C TYR A 249 -6.97 0.23 15.63
N ALA A 250 -6.71 -0.55 14.58
CA ALA A 250 -7.46 -0.49 13.32
C ALA A 250 -8.95 -0.79 13.50
N GLU A 251 -9.30 -1.76 14.34
CA GLU A 251 -10.69 -2.05 14.68
C GLU A 251 -11.38 -0.87 15.40
N LYS A 252 -10.69 -0.27 16.38
CA LYS A 252 -11.20 0.90 17.11
C LYS A 252 -11.42 2.10 16.17
N VAL A 253 -10.49 2.35 15.24
CA VAL A 253 -10.65 3.40 14.22
C VAL A 253 -11.82 3.09 13.29
N LEU A 254 -11.92 1.86 12.79
CA LEU A 254 -13.03 1.41 11.95
C LEU A 254 -14.38 1.53 12.67
N ASN A 255 -14.43 1.28 13.96
CA ASN A 255 -15.66 1.37 14.75
C ASN A 255 -16.02 2.81 15.11
N GLY A 256 -15.08 3.74 15.00
CA GLY A 256 -15.28 5.14 15.39
C GLY A 256 -15.02 5.39 16.88
N ASP A 257 -14.44 4.40 17.58
CA ASP A 257 -14.07 4.51 19.00
C ASP A 257 -12.87 5.44 19.18
N ILE A 258 -11.98 5.47 18.18
CA ILE A 258 -10.83 6.38 18.11
C ILE A 258 -10.96 7.21 16.84
N PRO A 259 -11.02 8.56 16.93
CA PRO A 259 -11.00 9.43 15.78
C PRO A 259 -9.55 9.59 15.28
N ASP A 260 -9.18 8.89 14.22
CA ASP A 260 -7.91 9.09 13.51
C ASP A 260 -8.17 9.26 12.01
N GLU A 261 -8.10 10.49 11.53
CA GLU A 261 -8.35 10.82 10.12
C GLU A 261 -7.17 10.48 9.21
N HIS A 262 -5.97 10.24 9.77
CA HIS A 262 -4.74 10.00 9.02
C HIS A 262 -4.37 8.53 8.90
N PHE A 263 -5.08 7.66 9.59
CA PHE A 263 -4.89 6.22 9.55
C PHE A 263 -5.95 5.55 8.65
N LEU A 264 -5.51 4.72 7.69
CA LEU A 264 -6.39 3.97 6.78
C LEU A 264 -6.26 2.47 7.02
N PRO A 265 -7.23 1.84 7.70
CA PRO A 265 -7.26 0.39 7.86
C PRO A 265 -7.95 -0.28 6.67
N LEU A 266 -7.24 -1.15 5.96
CA LEU A 266 -7.75 -2.00 4.89
C LEU A 266 -7.62 -3.46 5.32
N ILE A 267 -8.66 -4.03 5.91
CA ILE A 267 -8.63 -5.37 6.52
C ILE A 267 -9.51 -6.33 5.71
N TYR A 268 -8.85 -7.21 4.96
CA TYR A 268 -9.45 -8.26 4.15
C TYR A 268 -9.28 -9.60 4.87
N GLU A 269 -10.34 -10.10 5.47
CA GLU A 269 -10.33 -11.31 6.28
C GLU A 269 -11.69 -12.03 6.22
N LEU A 270 -11.82 -13.16 6.87
CA LEU A 270 -13.11 -13.80 7.12
C LEU A 270 -13.84 -13.07 8.26
N ASP A 271 -15.17 -13.05 8.24
CA ASP A 271 -15.95 -12.40 9.31
C ASP A 271 -15.97 -13.22 10.60
N SER A 272 -15.77 -14.55 10.49
CA SER A 272 -15.66 -15.43 11.65
C SER A 272 -14.76 -16.62 11.36
N SER A 273 -14.23 -17.24 12.43
CA SER A 273 -13.42 -18.46 12.31
C SER A 273 -14.17 -19.64 11.71
N ASN A 274 -15.50 -19.67 11.78
CA ASN A 274 -16.30 -20.76 11.21
C ASN A 274 -16.36 -20.70 9.67
N GLU A 275 -16.08 -19.56 9.07
CA GLU A 275 -16.09 -19.39 7.61
C GLU A 275 -14.89 -20.06 6.91
N TRP A 276 -13.88 -20.49 7.67
CA TRP A 276 -12.70 -21.11 7.07
C TRP A 276 -13.01 -22.48 6.39
N THR A 277 -14.10 -23.15 6.79
CA THR A 277 -14.57 -24.41 6.19
C THR A 277 -15.41 -24.21 4.93
N ASP A 278 -15.79 -22.96 4.62
CA ASP A 278 -16.62 -22.61 3.46
C ASP A 278 -15.76 -21.92 2.38
N PRO A 279 -15.40 -22.64 1.30
CA PRO A 279 -14.57 -22.09 0.23
C PRO A 279 -15.13 -20.83 -0.43
N ASP A 280 -16.47 -20.69 -0.49
CA ASP A 280 -17.12 -19.53 -1.11
C ASP A 280 -16.89 -18.24 -0.29
N LYS A 281 -16.51 -18.37 0.98
CA LYS A 281 -16.17 -17.24 1.85
C LYS A 281 -14.72 -16.79 1.75
N TRP A 282 -13.83 -17.64 1.25
CA TRP A 282 -12.40 -17.33 1.20
C TRP A 282 -12.07 -16.10 0.34
N VAL A 283 -12.93 -15.77 -0.62
CA VAL A 283 -12.81 -14.57 -1.43
C VAL A 283 -12.83 -13.28 -0.58
N LYS A 284 -13.42 -13.29 0.62
CA LYS A 284 -13.40 -12.14 1.55
C LYS A 284 -11.99 -11.74 1.97
N ALA A 285 -11.12 -12.73 2.16
CA ALA A 285 -9.72 -12.52 2.52
C ALA A 285 -8.79 -12.51 1.30
N ASN A 286 -9.23 -13.10 0.18
CA ASN A 286 -8.42 -13.29 -1.02
C ASN A 286 -9.20 -12.94 -2.30
N HIS A 287 -9.27 -11.67 -2.62
CA HIS A 287 -10.03 -11.15 -3.76
C HIS A 287 -9.52 -11.60 -5.14
N VAL A 288 -8.29 -12.14 -5.22
CA VAL A 288 -7.73 -12.68 -6.46
C VAL A 288 -8.24 -14.08 -6.77
N LEU A 289 -8.82 -14.79 -5.80
CA LEU A 289 -9.39 -16.12 -6.02
C LEU A 289 -10.56 -16.09 -7.01
N ASP A 290 -11.45 -15.11 -6.88
CA ASP A 290 -12.63 -14.94 -7.74
C ASP A 290 -12.24 -14.69 -9.21
N LEU A 291 -11.08 -14.09 -9.45
CA LEU A 291 -10.60 -13.72 -10.78
C LEU A 291 -9.93 -14.86 -11.55
N LYS A 292 -9.43 -15.85 -10.87
CA LYS A 292 -8.60 -16.90 -11.48
C LYS A 292 -9.29 -18.25 -11.65
N GLY A 293 -10.45 -18.44 -11.03
CA GLY A 293 -11.18 -19.71 -11.09
C GLY A 293 -10.38 -20.95 -10.61
N CYS A 294 -9.24 -20.72 -9.94
CA CYS A 294 -8.30 -21.74 -9.52
C CYS A 294 -7.70 -21.44 -8.16
N PHE A 295 -7.81 -22.39 -7.26
CA PHE A 295 -7.01 -22.45 -6.05
C PHE A 295 -5.53 -22.59 -6.44
N VAL A 296 -4.73 -21.54 -6.30
CA VAL A 296 -3.28 -21.68 -6.26
C VAL A 296 -2.92 -21.93 -4.81
N VAL A 297 -2.77 -23.20 -4.48
CA VAL A 297 -2.26 -23.70 -3.19
C VAL A 297 -0.82 -23.20 -2.98
#